data_c8d0c43256b9802ef3d7a7ae932d3910
#
_entry.id   c8d0c43256b9802ef3d7a7ae932d3910
#
_cell.length_a   1.000
_cell.length_b   1.000
_cell.length_c   1.000
_cell.angle_alpha   90.00
_cell.angle_beta   90.00
_cell.angle_gamma   90.00
#
_symmetry.space_group_name_H-M   'P 1'
#
loop_
_entity.id
_entity.type
_entity.pdbx_description
1 polymer ?
#
loop_
_entity_poly.entity_id
_entity_poly.type
_entity_poly.pdbx_seq_one_letter_code
_entity_poly.pdbx_strand_id
1 'polypeptide(L)'
;KSFSVRSSAPGSVSFSAQITFEQNYGNIEGDSASAAELCALLSSLSSYPIKQSLAITGSINQKGDIQPIGAVNEKIEGFFAVCEARGLTGEQGVIIPARNVRDLMLNEKVIAAVEAGQFALWAVSTVDEAIELLTGVAAGQRRDGRFPENTVHHAVMKRLRELAKGHDRDREDEEKRPAKKKKRAAKKRPARKPTKKKSPRKP
;
A
#
# COMPACT_ATOMS: atom_id res chain seq x y z
N LYS A 1 -4.84 -1.60 -10.44
CA LYS A 1 -5.30 -1.03 -9.15
C LYS A 1 -6.74 -0.55 -9.34
N SER A 2 -7.69 -1.06 -8.56
CA SER A 2 -9.06 -0.56 -8.56
C SER A 2 -9.36 0.09 -7.22
N PHE A 3 -9.98 1.26 -7.24
CA PHE A 3 -10.42 1.98 -6.06
C PHE A 3 -11.93 2.13 -6.09
N SER A 4 -12.58 1.90 -4.96
CA SER A 4 -14.00 2.19 -4.78
C SER A 4 -14.17 3.09 -3.56
N VAL A 5 -14.89 4.17 -3.72
CA VAL A 5 -15.19 5.13 -2.65
C VAL A 5 -16.68 5.13 -2.39
N ARG A 6 -17.08 5.07 -1.14
CA ARG A 6 -18.48 5.24 -0.73
C ARG A 6 -18.56 6.39 0.27
N SER A 7 -19.54 7.27 0.09
CA SER A 7 -19.91 8.25 1.11
C SER A 7 -21.12 7.70 1.86
N SER A 8 -21.01 7.56 3.17
CA SER A 8 -22.09 7.01 4.02
C SER A 8 -22.78 8.08 4.88
N ALA A 9 -22.24 9.30 4.94
CA ALA A 9 -22.84 10.45 5.63
C ALA A 9 -22.18 11.75 5.14
N PRO A 10 -22.83 12.92 5.32
CA PRO A 10 -22.22 14.22 5.02
C PRO A 10 -20.90 14.40 5.80
N GLY A 11 -19.80 14.48 5.05
CA GLY A 11 -18.45 14.67 5.62
C GLY A 11 -17.68 13.40 5.94
N SER A 12 -18.25 12.19 5.81
CA SER A 12 -17.51 10.92 5.92
C SER A 12 -17.24 10.34 4.53
N VAL A 13 -15.98 9.99 4.29
CA VAL A 13 -15.55 9.28 3.07
C VAL A 13 -15.13 7.88 3.48
N SER A 14 -15.90 6.87 3.05
CA SER A 14 -15.49 5.46 3.15
C SER A 14 -14.74 5.08 1.89
N PHE A 15 -13.56 4.49 2.06
CA PHE A 15 -12.66 4.13 0.99
C PHE A 15 -12.35 2.63 1.05
N SER A 16 -12.41 1.96 -0.10
CA SER A 16 -11.99 0.58 -0.26
C SER A 16 -10.96 0.48 -1.37
N ALA A 17 -9.84 -0.17 -1.09
CA ALA A 17 -8.80 -0.44 -2.07
C ALA A 17 -8.53 -1.93 -2.17
N GLN A 18 -8.18 -2.39 -3.36
CA GLN A 18 -7.72 -3.74 -3.61
C GLN A 18 -6.29 -3.68 -4.14
N ILE A 19 -5.39 -4.39 -3.44
CA ILE A 19 -4.00 -4.57 -3.87
C ILE A 19 -3.88 -6.00 -4.39
N THR A 20 -3.35 -6.16 -5.59
CA THR A 20 -3.11 -7.47 -6.21
C THR A 20 -1.61 -7.64 -6.41
N PHE A 21 -1.08 -8.74 -5.92
CA PHE A 21 0.29 -9.17 -6.17
C PHE A 21 0.30 -10.05 -7.41
N GLU A 22 0.93 -9.57 -8.47
CA GLU A 22 1.05 -10.32 -9.72
C GLU A 22 2.16 -11.38 -9.60
N GLN A 23 1.99 -12.52 -10.29
CA GLN A 23 2.95 -13.62 -10.36
C GLN A 23 3.31 -14.24 -8.99
N ASN A 24 2.42 -14.16 -8.02
CA ASN A 24 2.61 -14.85 -6.76
C ASN A 24 1.93 -16.22 -6.80
N TYR A 25 2.72 -17.28 -6.74
CA TYR A 25 2.25 -18.68 -6.78
C TYR A 25 2.13 -19.31 -5.38
N GLY A 26 2.49 -18.59 -4.33
CA GLY A 26 2.39 -19.01 -2.93
C GLY A 26 1.37 -18.20 -2.14
N ASN A 27 0.98 -18.72 -0.97
CA ASN A 27 0.20 -17.95 -0.03
C ASN A 27 1.06 -16.82 0.57
N ILE A 28 0.49 -15.61 0.65
CA ILE A 28 1.08 -14.50 1.40
C ILE A 28 0.49 -14.59 2.80
N GLU A 29 1.32 -14.84 3.80
CA GLU A 29 0.93 -14.87 5.20
C GLU A 29 1.69 -13.81 6.00
N GLY A 30 1.03 -13.30 7.04
CA GLY A 30 1.60 -12.31 7.94
C GLY A 30 1.33 -10.86 7.54
N ASP A 31 1.35 -10.00 8.55
CA ASP A 31 1.04 -8.57 8.45
C ASP A 31 2.27 -7.68 8.23
N SER A 32 3.45 -8.28 8.13
CA SER A 32 4.73 -7.55 8.03
C SER A 32 4.92 -6.74 6.73
N ALA A 33 4.01 -6.89 5.76
CA ALA A 33 3.96 -6.12 4.52
C ALA A 33 3.01 -4.92 4.60
N SER A 34 2.20 -4.79 5.67
CA SER A 34 1.14 -3.78 5.74
C SER A 34 1.67 -2.34 5.69
N ALA A 35 2.91 -2.08 6.17
CA ALA A 35 3.57 -0.79 6.00
C ALA A 35 3.84 -0.47 4.52
N ALA A 36 4.34 -1.44 3.76
CA ALA A 36 4.60 -1.28 2.34
C ALA A 36 3.30 -1.06 1.55
N GLU A 37 2.25 -1.83 1.89
CA GLU A 37 0.93 -1.72 1.26
C GLU A 37 0.31 -0.33 1.47
N LEU A 38 0.34 0.17 2.72
CA LEU A 38 -0.18 1.49 3.02
C LEU A 38 0.63 2.59 2.35
N CYS A 39 1.97 2.53 2.37
CA CYS A 39 2.82 3.50 1.69
C CYS A 39 2.57 3.51 0.16
N ALA A 40 2.41 2.34 -0.46
CA ALA A 40 2.07 2.23 -1.87
C ALA A 40 0.69 2.85 -2.19
N LEU A 41 -0.29 2.69 -1.29
CA LEU A 41 -1.60 3.28 -1.40
C LEU A 41 -1.55 4.80 -1.28
N LEU A 42 -0.84 5.32 -0.27
CA LEU A 42 -0.64 6.76 -0.05
C LEU A 42 0.06 7.41 -1.25
N SER A 43 1.13 6.78 -1.77
CA SER A 43 1.81 7.21 -2.98
C SER A 43 0.85 7.29 -4.19
N SER A 44 0.05 6.25 -4.39
CA SER A 44 -0.91 6.19 -5.49
C SER A 44 -2.00 7.27 -5.41
N LEU A 45 -2.48 7.58 -4.20
CA LEU A 45 -3.50 8.60 -3.96
C LEU A 45 -2.93 10.03 -4.04
N SER A 46 -1.74 10.23 -3.48
CA SER A 46 -1.08 11.54 -3.49
C SER A 46 -0.43 11.90 -4.82
N SER A 47 -0.18 10.90 -5.67
CA SER A 47 0.62 11.01 -6.91
C SER A 47 2.09 11.37 -6.65
N TYR A 48 2.60 11.21 -5.42
CA TYR A 48 4.03 11.31 -5.12
C TYR A 48 4.68 9.94 -5.31
N PRO A 49 5.70 9.82 -6.20
CA PRO A 49 6.36 8.56 -6.48
C PRO A 49 7.20 8.08 -5.29
N ILE A 50 7.28 6.77 -5.11
CA ILE A 50 8.15 6.12 -4.12
C ILE A 50 9.53 5.89 -4.75
N LYS A 51 10.60 6.18 -3.99
CA LYS A 51 11.98 5.83 -4.35
C LYS A 51 12.11 4.32 -4.51
N GLN A 52 12.54 3.87 -5.68
CA GLN A 52 12.65 2.45 -5.98
C GLN A 52 13.93 1.81 -5.41
N SER A 53 14.84 2.61 -4.91
CA SER A 53 16.06 2.17 -4.21
C SER A 53 15.80 1.71 -2.76
N LEU A 54 14.62 2.00 -2.20
CA LEU A 54 14.29 1.68 -0.83
C LEU A 54 13.30 0.53 -0.73
N ALA A 55 13.59 -0.42 0.17
CA ALA A 55 12.63 -1.40 0.64
C ALA A 55 12.07 -0.99 2.01
N ILE A 56 10.89 -1.48 2.34
CA ILE A 56 10.26 -1.28 3.65
C ILE A 56 9.63 -2.57 4.14
N THR A 57 9.77 -2.84 5.43
CA THR A 57 9.02 -3.89 6.13
C THR A 57 8.52 -3.37 7.47
N GLY A 58 7.36 -3.82 7.90
CA GLY A 58 6.73 -3.42 9.15
C GLY A 58 5.25 -3.79 9.18
N SER A 59 4.72 -4.10 10.36
CA SER A 59 3.29 -4.17 10.60
C SER A 59 2.78 -2.80 11.04
N ILE A 60 1.52 -2.47 10.75
CA ILE A 60 0.91 -1.18 11.14
C ILE A 60 -0.31 -1.43 12.02
N ASN A 61 -0.41 -0.70 13.11
CA ASN A 61 -1.63 -0.63 13.90
C ASN A 61 -2.61 0.43 13.37
N GLN A 62 -3.80 0.49 13.96
CA GLN A 62 -4.85 1.43 13.55
C GLN A 62 -4.51 2.92 13.79
N LYS A 63 -3.47 3.21 14.55
CA LYS A 63 -3.00 4.57 14.85
C LYS A 63 -1.91 5.05 13.88
N GLY A 64 -1.42 4.16 13.01
CA GLY A 64 -0.32 4.46 12.11
C GLY A 64 1.07 4.21 12.72
N ASP A 65 1.14 3.55 13.90
CA ASP A 65 2.42 3.17 14.49
C ASP A 65 2.94 1.92 13.78
N ILE A 66 4.22 1.92 13.45
CA ILE A 66 4.93 0.77 12.86
C ILE A 66 5.39 -0.16 13.97
N GLN A 67 4.97 -1.42 13.87
CA GLN A 67 5.22 -2.45 14.86
C GLN A 67 6.35 -3.39 14.43
N PRO A 68 7.06 -4.00 15.39
CA PRO A 68 8.14 -4.92 15.12
C PRO A 68 7.63 -6.17 14.38
N ILE A 69 8.53 -6.76 13.60
CA ILE A 69 8.27 -7.95 12.78
C ILE A 69 9.32 -9.03 13.06
N GLY A 70 9.00 -10.27 12.68
CA GLY A 70 9.96 -11.36 12.68
C GLY A 70 10.86 -11.36 11.44
N ALA A 71 11.98 -12.06 11.54
CA ALA A 71 12.94 -12.27 10.44
C ALA A 71 13.46 -10.96 9.82
N VAL A 72 13.71 -9.93 10.65
CA VAL A 72 14.17 -8.62 10.16
C VAL A 72 15.55 -8.73 9.51
N ASN A 73 16.45 -9.54 10.06
CA ASN A 73 17.80 -9.71 9.54
C ASN A 73 17.78 -10.36 8.15
N GLU A 74 17.03 -11.44 8.00
CA GLU A 74 16.90 -12.17 6.73
C GLU A 74 16.27 -11.29 5.63
N LYS A 75 15.34 -10.42 5.98
CA LYS A 75 14.73 -9.47 5.04
C LYS A 75 15.71 -8.40 4.58
N ILE A 76 16.51 -7.86 5.50
CA ILE A 76 17.57 -6.89 5.18
C ILE A 76 18.62 -7.54 4.30
N GLU A 77 19.14 -8.70 4.69
CA GLU A 77 20.20 -9.42 3.98
C GLU A 77 19.74 -9.88 2.60
N GLY A 78 18.48 -10.34 2.48
CA GLY A 78 17.91 -10.73 1.20
C GLY A 78 17.79 -9.56 0.22
N PHE A 79 17.33 -8.39 0.68
CA PHE A 79 17.28 -7.21 -0.17
C PHE A 79 18.68 -6.68 -0.50
N PHE A 80 19.61 -6.67 0.46
CA PHE A 80 21.00 -6.31 0.25
C PHE A 80 21.65 -7.18 -0.82
N ALA A 81 21.48 -8.50 -0.77
CA ALA A 81 22.04 -9.42 -1.76
C ALA A 81 21.56 -9.11 -3.18
N VAL A 82 20.29 -8.74 -3.35
CA VAL A 82 19.76 -8.31 -4.66
C VAL A 82 20.40 -7.00 -5.11
N CYS A 83 20.59 -6.04 -4.20
CA CYS A 83 21.24 -4.76 -4.50
C CYS A 83 22.73 -4.95 -4.83
N GLU A 84 23.45 -5.77 -4.05
CA GLU A 84 24.85 -6.10 -4.29
C GLU A 84 25.05 -6.72 -5.69
N ALA A 85 24.21 -7.69 -6.06
CA ALA A 85 24.25 -8.34 -7.37
C ALA A 85 23.99 -7.37 -8.55
N ARG A 86 23.26 -6.28 -8.31
CA ARG A 86 22.98 -5.24 -9.31
C ARG A 86 23.95 -4.06 -9.29
N GLY A 87 24.83 -4.03 -8.32
CA GLY A 87 25.74 -2.93 -8.03
C GLY A 87 25.13 -1.89 -7.08
N LEU A 88 25.82 -1.70 -5.97
CA LEU A 88 25.44 -0.70 -4.96
C LEU A 88 25.76 0.71 -5.50
N THR A 89 24.82 1.65 -5.33
CA THR A 89 24.94 3.05 -5.75
C THR A 89 25.02 4.05 -4.59
N GLY A 90 24.89 3.56 -3.35
CA GLY A 90 24.78 4.40 -2.14
C GLY A 90 23.37 4.92 -1.86
N GLU A 91 22.39 4.67 -2.73
CA GLU A 91 21.00 5.10 -2.54
C GLU A 91 20.11 3.99 -1.99
N GLN A 92 20.59 2.74 -2.03
CA GLN A 92 19.81 1.59 -1.60
C GLN A 92 19.79 1.46 -0.09
N GLY A 93 18.65 0.90 0.40
CA GLY A 93 18.54 0.57 1.81
C GLY A 93 17.17 0.07 2.21
N VAL A 94 17.03 -0.22 3.49
CA VAL A 94 15.80 -0.80 4.06
C VAL A 94 15.28 0.08 5.20
N ILE A 95 13.98 0.32 5.17
CA ILE A 95 13.24 0.96 6.25
C ILE A 95 12.67 -0.15 7.13
N ILE A 96 12.97 -0.12 8.41
CA ILE A 96 12.60 -1.12 9.41
C ILE A 96 11.88 -0.48 10.59
N PRO A 97 11.09 -1.25 11.36
CA PRO A 97 10.53 -0.76 12.61
C PRO A 97 11.62 -0.39 13.61
N ALA A 98 11.53 0.77 14.26
CA ALA A 98 12.49 1.23 15.23
C ALA A 98 12.69 0.23 16.39
N ARG A 99 11.64 -0.50 16.76
CA ARG A 99 11.71 -1.54 17.80
C ARG A 99 12.53 -2.76 17.41
N ASN A 100 12.78 -3.01 16.13
CA ASN A 100 13.63 -4.11 15.67
C ASN A 100 15.12 -3.75 15.66
N VAL A 101 15.51 -2.51 15.90
CA VAL A 101 16.94 -2.12 15.94
C VAL A 101 17.73 -2.95 16.94
N ARG A 102 17.13 -3.26 18.09
CA ARG A 102 17.75 -4.10 19.12
C ARG A 102 17.92 -5.57 18.72
N ASP A 103 17.21 -6.02 17.69
CA ASP A 103 17.20 -7.41 17.23
C ASP A 103 18.13 -7.61 16.02
N LEU A 104 18.87 -6.56 15.61
CA LEU A 104 19.76 -6.61 14.47
C LEU A 104 21.01 -7.44 14.75
N MET A 105 21.22 -8.47 13.92
CA MET A 105 22.39 -9.34 13.90
C MET A 105 22.76 -9.61 12.44
N LEU A 106 23.23 -8.56 11.76
CA LEU A 106 23.50 -8.58 10.33
C LEU A 106 24.87 -9.20 10.03
N ASN A 107 25.03 -9.81 8.86
CA ASN A 107 26.29 -10.32 8.40
C ASN A 107 27.30 -9.19 8.12
N GLU A 108 28.60 -9.54 8.16
CA GLU A 108 29.71 -8.59 8.02
C GLU A 108 29.66 -7.77 6.72
N LYS A 109 29.17 -8.36 5.61
CA LYS A 109 29.06 -7.65 4.33
C LYS A 109 28.07 -6.50 4.39
N VAL A 110 26.91 -6.71 5.01
CA VAL A 110 25.91 -5.63 5.19
C VAL A 110 26.48 -4.55 6.09
N ILE A 111 27.13 -4.93 7.21
CA ILE A 111 27.74 -3.99 8.14
C ILE A 111 28.80 -3.13 7.40
N ALA A 112 29.71 -3.76 6.68
CA ALA A 112 30.75 -3.07 5.94
C ALA A 112 30.17 -2.11 4.86
N ALA A 113 29.11 -2.51 4.18
CA ALA A 113 28.45 -1.65 3.17
C ALA A 113 27.73 -0.45 3.82
N VAL A 114 27.15 -0.63 5.01
CA VAL A 114 26.53 0.47 5.78
C VAL A 114 27.62 1.44 6.28
N GLU A 115 28.73 0.94 6.83
CA GLU A 115 29.85 1.76 7.29
C GLU A 115 30.50 2.53 6.14
N ALA A 116 30.57 1.93 4.95
CA ALA A 116 31.07 2.56 3.74
C ALA A 116 30.07 3.55 3.08
N GLY A 117 28.86 3.71 3.64
CA GLY A 117 27.81 4.56 3.06
C GLY A 117 27.23 4.06 1.74
N GLN A 118 27.43 2.78 1.40
CA GLN A 118 26.94 2.17 0.16
C GLN A 118 25.53 1.58 0.29
N PHE A 119 25.09 1.36 1.53
CA PHE A 119 23.76 0.85 1.87
C PHE A 119 23.28 1.53 3.15
N ALA A 120 21.98 1.70 3.33
CA ALA A 120 21.46 2.40 4.49
C ALA A 120 20.31 1.64 5.17
N LEU A 121 20.22 1.82 6.49
CA LEU A 121 19.11 1.33 7.30
C LEU A 121 18.43 2.51 7.98
N TRP A 122 17.13 2.61 7.83
CA TRP A 122 16.31 3.64 8.48
C TRP A 122 15.35 2.98 9.47
N ALA A 123 15.39 3.44 10.70
CA ALA A 123 14.49 2.99 11.75
C ALA A 123 13.35 4.00 11.89
N VAL A 124 12.11 3.54 11.75
CA VAL A 124 10.91 4.38 11.81
C VAL A 124 9.91 3.86 12.84
N SER A 125 9.18 4.76 13.45
CA SER A 125 8.15 4.47 14.45
C SER A 125 6.74 4.65 13.88
N THR A 126 6.58 5.46 12.85
CA THR A 126 5.28 5.83 12.28
C THR A 126 5.27 5.69 10.76
N VAL A 127 4.08 5.55 10.21
CA VAL A 127 3.89 5.54 8.75
C VAL A 127 4.23 6.90 8.12
N ASP A 128 4.09 7.98 8.89
CA ASP A 128 4.44 9.33 8.42
C ASP A 128 5.95 9.44 8.17
N GLU A 129 6.79 8.98 9.11
CA GLU A 129 8.24 8.91 8.92
C GLU A 129 8.61 8.03 7.71
N ALA A 130 7.93 6.90 7.55
CA ALA A 130 8.20 5.99 6.43
C ALA A 130 7.87 6.60 5.07
N ILE A 131 6.69 7.25 4.94
CA ILE A 131 6.28 7.84 3.66
C ILE A 131 7.13 9.06 3.30
N GLU A 132 7.61 9.83 4.28
CA GLU A 132 8.55 10.93 4.05
C GLU A 132 9.88 10.43 3.48
N LEU A 133 10.45 9.37 4.03
CA LEU A 133 11.68 8.75 3.50
C LEU A 133 11.47 8.24 2.08
N LEU A 134 10.36 7.54 1.84
CA LEU A 134 10.04 6.91 0.57
C LEU A 134 9.75 7.93 -0.54
N THR A 135 9.10 9.04 -0.24
CA THR A 135 8.69 10.03 -1.26
C THR A 135 9.61 11.25 -1.30
N GLY A 136 10.30 11.54 -0.21
CA GLY A 136 11.02 12.80 -0.02
C GLY A 136 10.10 14.01 0.21
N VAL A 137 8.81 13.78 0.47
CA VAL A 137 7.80 14.81 0.71
C VAL A 137 7.26 14.68 2.12
N ALA A 138 7.11 15.79 2.84
CA ALA A 138 6.56 15.80 4.19
C ALA A 138 5.18 15.12 4.24
N ALA A 139 4.93 14.26 5.22
CA ALA A 139 3.64 13.61 5.43
C ALA A 139 2.55 14.65 5.71
N GLY A 140 2.85 15.61 6.56
CA GLY A 140 1.96 16.69 6.97
C GLY A 140 1.16 16.34 8.22
N GLN A 141 1.28 17.18 9.25
CA GLN A 141 0.49 17.07 10.47
C GLN A 141 -0.79 17.88 10.37
N ARG A 142 -1.89 17.31 10.82
CA ARG A 142 -3.18 17.99 10.81
C ARG A 142 -3.20 19.13 11.84
N ARG A 143 -3.48 20.37 11.38
CA ARG A 143 -3.64 21.56 12.20
C ARG A 143 -5.00 22.19 11.86
N ASP A 144 -5.78 22.57 12.84
CA ASP A 144 -7.11 23.19 12.66
C ASP A 144 -8.02 22.43 11.67
N GLY A 145 -7.95 21.10 11.72
CA GLY A 145 -8.75 20.22 10.87
C GLY A 145 -8.25 20.07 9.42
N ARG A 146 -7.12 20.70 9.05
CA ARG A 146 -6.55 20.67 7.69
C ARG A 146 -5.09 20.20 7.70
N PHE A 147 -4.69 19.57 6.60
CA PHE A 147 -3.27 19.28 6.34
C PHE A 147 -2.63 20.44 5.57
N PRO A 148 -1.37 20.79 5.85
CA PRO A 148 -0.63 21.79 5.09
C PRO A 148 -0.55 21.44 3.60
N GLU A 149 -0.58 22.43 2.74
CA GLU A 149 -0.39 22.25 1.30
C GLU A 149 1.00 21.64 1.00
N ASN A 150 1.11 20.97 -0.15
CA ASN A 150 2.33 20.29 -0.59
C ASN A 150 2.80 19.16 0.35
N THR A 151 1.89 18.55 1.09
CA THR A 151 2.15 17.35 1.91
C THR A 151 1.41 16.14 1.38
N VAL A 152 1.90 14.94 1.73
CA VAL A 152 1.30 13.68 1.29
C VAL A 152 -0.17 13.59 1.72
N HIS A 153 -0.46 13.86 2.99
CA HIS A 153 -1.83 13.79 3.52
C HIS A 153 -2.77 14.84 2.91
N HIS A 154 -2.27 16.04 2.58
CA HIS A 154 -3.06 17.04 1.85
C HIS A 154 -3.48 16.51 0.47
N ALA A 155 -2.52 15.98 -0.29
CA ALA A 155 -2.78 15.44 -1.63
C ALA A 155 -3.73 14.24 -1.58
N VAL A 156 -3.54 13.31 -0.63
CA VAL A 156 -4.44 12.18 -0.37
C VAL A 156 -5.87 12.64 -0.09
N MET A 157 -6.03 13.59 0.85
CA MET A 157 -7.37 14.12 1.21
C MET A 157 -8.04 14.82 0.04
N LYS A 158 -7.29 15.57 -0.75
CA LYS A 158 -7.79 16.19 -1.98
C LYS A 158 -8.31 15.12 -2.95
N ARG A 159 -7.50 14.09 -3.19
CA ARG A 159 -7.85 12.98 -4.10
C ARG A 159 -9.08 12.19 -3.63
N LEU A 160 -9.18 11.90 -2.34
CA LEU A 160 -10.34 11.21 -1.77
C LEU A 160 -11.63 12.02 -1.94
N ARG A 161 -11.58 13.35 -1.77
CA ARG A 161 -12.72 14.25 -1.99
C ARG A 161 -13.15 14.28 -3.47
N GLU A 162 -12.20 14.26 -4.39
CA GLU A 162 -12.48 14.20 -5.83
C GLU A 162 -13.18 12.90 -6.22
N LEU A 163 -12.66 11.77 -5.70
CA LEU A 163 -13.26 10.44 -5.93
C LEU A 163 -14.69 10.34 -5.37
N ALA A 164 -14.93 10.90 -4.18
CA ALA A 164 -16.26 10.93 -3.57
C ALA A 164 -17.25 11.73 -4.43
N LYS A 165 -16.87 12.92 -4.91
CA LYS A 165 -17.70 13.75 -5.79
C LYS A 165 -18.02 13.09 -7.14
N GLY A 166 -17.07 12.35 -7.71
CA GLY A 166 -17.29 11.59 -8.92
C GLY A 166 -18.35 10.50 -8.73
N HIS A 167 -18.26 9.78 -7.61
CA HIS A 167 -19.22 8.70 -7.31
C HIS A 167 -20.65 9.21 -7.07
N ASP A 168 -20.81 10.36 -6.44
CA ASP A 168 -22.14 10.96 -6.21
C ASP A 168 -22.79 11.38 -7.54
N ARG A 169 -22.03 11.92 -8.48
CA ARG A 169 -22.52 12.23 -9.84
C ARG A 169 -22.97 11.00 -10.61
N ASP A 170 -22.16 9.94 -10.59
CA ASP A 170 -22.50 8.68 -11.27
C ASP A 170 -23.79 8.05 -10.71
N ARG A 171 -24.04 8.16 -9.41
CA ARG A 171 -25.28 7.70 -8.77
C ARG A 171 -26.48 8.53 -9.19
N GLU A 172 -26.37 9.85 -9.20
CA GLU A 172 -27.44 10.74 -9.66
C GLU A 172 -27.79 10.49 -11.13
N ASP A 173 -26.79 10.24 -11.98
CA ASP A 173 -27.01 9.91 -13.39
C ASP A 173 -27.62 8.51 -13.57
N GLU A 174 -27.30 7.54 -12.72
CA GLU A 174 -27.98 6.23 -12.72
C GLU A 174 -29.43 6.32 -12.26
N GLU A 175 -29.73 7.13 -11.25
CA GLU A 175 -31.11 7.34 -10.78
C GLU A 175 -31.98 8.09 -11.82
N LYS A 176 -31.42 9.03 -12.55
CA LYS A 176 -32.11 9.78 -13.63
C LYS A 176 -32.32 8.98 -14.91
N ARG A 177 -31.71 7.78 -15.07
CA ARG A 177 -31.91 6.91 -16.24
C ARG A 177 -33.31 6.32 -16.25
N PRO A 178 -34.13 6.54 -17.31
CA PRO A 178 -35.50 6.04 -17.37
C PRO A 178 -35.55 4.51 -17.29
N ALA A 179 -36.52 4.00 -16.52
CA ALA A 179 -36.69 2.58 -16.16
C ALA A 179 -36.65 1.58 -17.32
N LYS A 180 -37.01 2.02 -18.56
CA LYS A 180 -36.95 1.20 -19.79
C LYS A 180 -35.51 0.80 -20.18
N LYS A 181 -34.47 1.61 -19.87
CA LYS A 181 -33.07 1.26 -20.15
C LYS A 181 -32.51 0.28 -19.11
N LYS A 182 -32.95 0.33 -17.84
CA LYS A 182 -32.55 -0.62 -16.79
C LYS A 182 -32.97 -2.06 -17.11
N LYS A 183 -34.17 -2.28 -17.68
CA LYS A 183 -34.67 -3.62 -18.11
C LYS A 183 -33.91 -4.22 -19.29
N ARG A 184 -33.38 -3.39 -20.21
CA ARG A 184 -32.58 -3.89 -21.35
C ARG A 184 -31.17 -4.31 -20.98
N ALA A 185 -30.53 -3.66 -20.00
CA ALA A 185 -29.22 -4.03 -19.50
C ALA A 185 -29.27 -5.33 -18.68
N ALA A 186 -30.31 -5.55 -17.87
CA ALA A 186 -30.55 -6.78 -17.13
C ALA A 186 -30.78 -8.01 -18.02
N LYS A 187 -31.44 -7.82 -19.20
CA LYS A 187 -31.68 -8.92 -20.16
C LYS A 187 -30.45 -9.32 -20.99
N LYS A 188 -29.38 -8.52 -21.02
CA LYS A 188 -28.14 -8.83 -21.78
C LYS A 188 -27.09 -9.59 -20.95
N ARG A 189 -27.33 -9.91 -19.66
CA ARG A 189 -26.43 -10.79 -18.91
C ARG A 189 -26.63 -12.24 -19.40
N PRO A 190 -25.64 -12.90 -19.99
CA PRO A 190 -25.76 -14.29 -20.39
C PRO A 190 -25.99 -15.16 -19.14
N ALA A 191 -27.03 -16.03 -19.23
CA ALA A 191 -27.32 -16.98 -18.18
C ALA A 191 -26.07 -17.88 -17.95
N ARG A 192 -25.57 -17.93 -16.72
CA ARG A 192 -24.51 -18.85 -16.31
C ARG A 192 -25.00 -20.27 -16.56
N LYS A 193 -24.40 -21.00 -17.49
CA LYS A 193 -24.68 -22.43 -17.72
C LYS A 193 -24.39 -23.20 -16.43
N PRO A 194 -25.31 -24.10 -15.98
CA PRO A 194 -25.07 -24.92 -14.81
C PRO A 194 -23.91 -25.90 -15.10
N THR A 195 -22.92 -25.91 -14.22
CA THR A 195 -21.83 -26.90 -14.25
C THR A 195 -22.39 -28.27 -13.94
N LYS A 196 -22.29 -29.23 -14.87
CA LYS A 196 -22.62 -30.63 -14.66
C LYS A 196 -21.74 -31.20 -13.54
N LYS A 197 -22.34 -31.58 -12.42
CA LYS A 197 -21.68 -32.40 -11.38
C LYS A 197 -21.28 -33.74 -11.99
N LYS A 198 -19.98 -34.03 -12.04
CA LYS A 198 -19.49 -35.41 -12.34
C LYS A 198 -19.79 -36.30 -11.14
N SER A 199 -20.51 -37.35 -11.34
CA SER A 199 -20.73 -38.43 -10.36
C SER A 199 -19.44 -39.15 -10.06
N PRO A 200 -19.22 -39.61 -8.80
CA PRO A 200 -18.02 -40.38 -8.44
C PRO A 200 -18.09 -41.80 -9.05
N ARG A 201 -17.01 -42.23 -9.68
CA ARG A 201 -16.80 -43.64 -10.06
C ARG A 201 -16.58 -44.45 -8.77
N LYS A 202 -17.34 -45.52 -8.57
CA LYS A 202 -17.10 -46.55 -7.58
C LYS A 202 -16.00 -47.52 -8.03
N PRO A 203 -15.41 -48.26 -7.08
CA PRO A 203 -14.12 -48.95 -7.16
C PRO A 203 -14.00 -50.04 -8.19
#